data_604c3cfd58ad8c52b5d6941420d5d45c
#
_entry.id   604c3cfd58ad8c52b5d6941420d5d45c
#
_cell.length_a   1.000
_cell.length_b   1.000
_cell.length_c   1.000
_cell.angle_alpha   90.00
_cell.angle_beta   90.00
_cell.angle_gamma   90.00
#
_symmetry.space_group_name_H-M   'P 1'
#
loop_
_entity.id
_entity.type
_entity.pdbx_description
1 polymer ?
#
loop_
_entity_poly.entity_id
_entity_poly.type
_entity_poly.pdbx_seq_one_letter_code
_entity_poly.pdbx_strand_id
1 'polypeptide(L)'
;MEFDLTWILLGAPIAFALGWLASRLDLRQLRIENRQAPKAYFRGLNFLLNEQQDQAIDAFIEAVQRDPDTSELHFALGNLFRRRGEYERAVRVHEHLLSRADLSKSDRERAQHALAQDFLKAGLIDRAEHALHQLTGTRYQSQAWLTLLSLHERSRDWSRAADIARSLQQAGEGDFAARLAHYQCEMAATALGKNKDPAAARRLLEEALRQAPGAARPRIQLAGLLAGQDDLRGAFEQLILVEPHAPQAIPLVASELVRIGQATGQLARAADLLRRCYAAAPSIDVADAIVQADAAAGMPLPQARDSYLRHMAQEPSLIAATRWLSHEPFAQESAHPVVQHSLEHAARPLARYRCAACGFEAQGYFWQCPGCQAWESFPSKRIEEL
;
A
#
# COMPACT_ATOMS: atom_id res chain seq x y z
N MET A 1 53.05 56.34 -50.33
CA MET A 1 51.78 55.71 -50.73
C MET A 1 50.67 56.55 -50.14
N GLU A 2 50.11 57.48 -50.85
CA GLU A 2 48.94 58.24 -50.41
C GLU A 2 47.74 57.31 -50.45
N PHE A 3 47.17 57.01 -49.29
CA PHE A 3 45.92 56.30 -49.19
C PHE A 3 44.79 57.25 -49.62
N ASP A 4 44.27 56.97 -50.81
CA ASP A 4 43.22 57.75 -51.41
C ASP A 4 41.92 57.60 -50.61
N LEU A 5 41.53 58.60 -49.86
CA LEU A 5 40.38 58.66 -48.98
C LEU A 5 39.06 58.34 -49.69
N THR A 6 39.08 58.50 -51.02
CA THR A 6 37.96 58.20 -51.93
C THR A 6 37.59 56.72 -51.95
N TRP A 7 38.55 55.81 -51.86
CA TRP A 7 38.29 54.36 -51.81
C TRP A 7 37.68 53.89 -50.50
N ILE A 8 38.02 54.53 -49.38
CA ILE A 8 37.44 54.26 -48.06
C ILE A 8 35.99 54.77 -48.03
N LEU A 9 35.70 55.95 -48.57
CA LEU A 9 34.35 56.49 -48.68
C LEU A 9 33.39 55.69 -49.56
N LEU A 10 33.92 55.00 -50.59
CA LEU A 10 33.12 54.12 -51.48
C LEU A 10 33.01 52.72 -50.92
N GLY A 11 34.05 52.17 -50.25
CA GLY A 11 34.08 50.84 -49.69
C GLY A 11 33.23 50.66 -48.42
N ALA A 12 33.18 51.69 -47.57
CA ALA A 12 32.42 51.63 -46.29
C ALA A 12 30.92 51.42 -46.49
N PRO A 13 30.21 52.10 -47.39
CA PRO A 13 28.76 51.82 -47.62
C PRO A 13 28.50 50.44 -48.19
N ILE A 14 29.41 49.95 -49.06
CA ILE A 14 29.28 48.62 -49.66
C ILE A 14 29.47 47.51 -48.59
N ALA A 15 30.51 47.66 -47.78
CA ALA A 15 30.77 46.75 -46.65
C ALA A 15 29.63 46.77 -45.61
N PHE A 16 29.05 47.95 -45.34
CA PHE A 16 27.89 48.10 -44.48
C PHE A 16 26.64 47.41 -45.07
N ALA A 17 26.39 47.65 -46.37
CA ALA A 17 25.26 47.05 -47.08
C ALA A 17 25.36 45.49 -47.11
N LEU A 18 26.56 44.96 -47.38
CA LEU A 18 26.83 43.49 -47.35
C LEU A 18 26.70 42.91 -45.96
N GLY A 19 27.25 43.58 -44.92
CA GLY A 19 27.11 43.16 -43.54
C GLY A 19 25.64 43.21 -43.05
N TRP A 20 24.88 44.24 -43.45
CA TRP A 20 23.47 44.35 -43.16
C TRP A 20 22.63 43.30 -43.89
N LEU A 21 22.97 42.96 -45.12
CA LEU A 21 22.31 41.92 -45.92
C LEU A 21 22.59 40.54 -45.31
N ALA A 22 23.84 40.24 -44.94
CA ALA A 22 24.25 39.00 -44.28
C ALA A 22 23.55 38.85 -42.93
N SER A 23 23.51 39.89 -42.11
CA SER A 23 22.78 39.90 -40.83
C SER A 23 21.26 39.68 -41.01
N ARG A 24 20.67 40.22 -42.06
CA ARG A 24 19.23 40.02 -42.37
C ARG A 24 18.92 38.61 -42.86
N LEU A 25 19.83 37.99 -43.60
CA LEU A 25 19.70 36.60 -44.05
C LEU A 25 19.81 35.64 -42.86
N ASP A 26 20.81 35.84 -41.98
CA ASP A 26 21.05 35.03 -40.77
C ASP A 26 19.86 35.14 -39.80
N LEU A 27 19.35 36.33 -39.55
CA LEU A 27 18.15 36.56 -38.75
C LEU A 27 16.86 35.98 -39.33
N ARG A 28 16.75 35.86 -40.66
CA ARG A 28 15.62 35.21 -41.33
C ARG A 28 15.73 33.67 -41.18
N GLN A 29 16.92 33.11 -41.32
CA GLN A 29 17.15 31.69 -41.15
C GLN A 29 16.84 31.25 -39.70
N LEU A 30 17.38 31.93 -38.72
CA LEU A 30 17.08 31.75 -37.29
C LEU A 30 15.56 31.91 -36.96
N ARG A 31 14.85 32.82 -37.61
CA ARG A 31 13.38 32.98 -37.42
C ARG A 31 12.58 31.87 -38.09
N ILE A 32 13.04 31.27 -39.16
CA ILE A 32 12.37 30.17 -39.85
C ILE A 32 12.57 28.88 -39.08
N GLU A 33 13.79 28.60 -38.60
CA GLU A 33 14.10 27.44 -37.74
C GLU A 33 13.34 27.48 -36.42
N ASN A 34 13.31 28.63 -35.72
CA ASN A 34 12.57 28.80 -34.47
C ASN A 34 11.03 28.74 -34.63
N ARG A 35 10.48 28.84 -35.85
CA ARG A 35 9.03 28.73 -36.10
C ARG A 35 8.54 27.33 -36.43
N GLN A 36 9.42 26.39 -36.79
CA GLN A 36 9.02 25.04 -37.26
C GLN A 36 9.02 24.01 -36.10
N ALA A 37 9.94 24.09 -35.16
CA ALA A 37 9.98 23.22 -33.98
C ALA A 37 8.71 23.34 -33.11
N PRO A 38 8.16 24.55 -32.82
CA PRO A 38 6.91 24.67 -32.09
C PRO A 38 5.71 24.01 -32.76
N LYS A 39 5.64 23.98 -34.12
CA LYS A 39 4.47 23.44 -34.83
C LYS A 39 4.30 21.93 -34.68
N ALA A 40 5.38 21.15 -34.77
CA ALA A 40 5.34 19.69 -34.60
C ALA A 40 4.99 19.34 -33.15
N TYR A 41 5.52 20.10 -32.20
CA TYR A 41 5.18 19.98 -30.77
C TYR A 41 3.70 20.24 -30.48
N PHE A 42 3.16 21.36 -30.94
CA PHE A 42 1.75 21.68 -30.78
C PHE A 42 0.82 20.72 -31.50
N ARG A 43 1.25 20.17 -32.65
CA ARG A 43 0.52 19.11 -33.36
C ARG A 43 0.49 17.83 -32.52
N GLY A 44 1.62 17.42 -31.92
CA GLY A 44 1.69 16.30 -31.02
C GLY A 44 0.80 16.48 -29.78
N LEU A 45 0.80 17.66 -29.15
CA LEU A 45 -0.10 18.00 -28.06
C LEU A 45 -1.57 17.91 -28.45
N ASN A 46 -1.92 18.39 -29.65
CA ASN A 46 -3.32 18.36 -30.14
C ASN A 46 -3.78 16.91 -30.35
N PHE A 47 -2.92 16.04 -30.91
CA PHE A 47 -3.21 14.61 -31.03
C PHE A 47 -3.37 13.94 -29.66
N LEU A 48 -2.56 14.32 -28.65
CA LEU A 48 -2.70 13.84 -27.28
C LEU A 48 -4.04 14.21 -26.65
N LEU A 49 -4.48 15.46 -26.82
CA LEU A 49 -5.77 15.94 -26.30
C LEU A 49 -6.96 15.26 -26.97
N ASN A 50 -6.79 14.79 -28.23
CA ASN A 50 -7.80 14.04 -28.97
C ASN A 50 -7.64 12.50 -28.82
N GLU A 51 -6.86 12.04 -27.82
CA GLU A 51 -6.61 10.62 -27.53
C GLU A 51 -6.00 9.83 -28.70
N GLN A 52 -5.42 10.51 -29.69
CA GLN A 52 -4.78 9.92 -30.86
C GLN A 52 -3.29 9.63 -30.60
N GLN A 53 -3.00 8.61 -29.80
CA GLN A 53 -1.65 8.36 -29.27
C GLN A 53 -0.63 8.06 -30.38
N ASP A 54 -0.99 7.33 -31.44
CA ASP A 54 -0.07 6.97 -32.54
C ASP A 54 0.39 8.22 -33.30
N GLN A 55 -0.56 9.06 -33.67
CA GLN A 55 -0.28 10.33 -34.38
C GLN A 55 0.51 11.31 -33.50
N ALA A 56 0.27 11.28 -32.17
CA ALA A 56 1.05 12.06 -31.23
C ALA A 56 2.52 11.58 -31.19
N ILE A 57 2.77 10.27 -31.16
CA ILE A 57 4.12 9.70 -31.20
C ILE A 57 4.84 10.10 -32.47
N ASP A 58 4.22 9.96 -33.63
CA ASP A 58 4.83 10.34 -34.93
C ASP A 58 5.19 11.83 -34.96
N ALA A 59 4.28 12.69 -34.46
CA ALA A 59 4.53 14.12 -34.39
C ALA A 59 5.67 14.49 -33.42
N PHE A 60 5.76 13.79 -32.27
CA PHE A 60 6.87 14.01 -31.32
C PHE A 60 8.20 13.45 -31.84
N ILE A 61 8.21 12.33 -32.56
CA ILE A 61 9.43 11.82 -33.23
C ILE A 61 9.92 12.87 -34.24
N GLU A 62 9.03 13.41 -35.09
CA GLU A 62 9.36 14.48 -36.04
C GLU A 62 9.90 15.72 -35.30
N ALA A 63 9.31 16.11 -34.14
CA ALA A 63 9.77 17.23 -33.35
C ALA A 63 11.19 16.99 -32.80
N VAL A 64 11.46 15.81 -32.21
CA VAL A 64 12.79 15.44 -31.69
C VAL A 64 13.86 15.40 -32.80
N GLN A 65 13.52 14.94 -33.98
CA GLN A 65 14.47 14.93 -35.14
C GLN A 65 14.85 16.33 -35.58
N ARG A 66 13.94 17.30 -35.46
CA ARG A 66 14.17 18.71 -35.82
C ARG A 66 14.86 19.53 -34.74
N ASP A 67 14.59 19.19 -33.48
CA ASP A 67 15.15 19.86 -32.31
C ASP A 67 15.55 18.80 -31.28
N PRO A 68 16.72 18.14 -31.49
CA PRO A 68 17.20 17.11 -30.59
C PRO A 68 17.68 17.64 -29.24
N ASP A 69 17.86 18.95 -29.12
CA ASP A 69 18.41 19.56 -27.90
C ASP A 69 17.33 19.85 -26.85
N THR A 70 16.07 19.93 -27.26
CA THR A 70 14.96 20.21 -26.33
C THR A 70 14.61 18.96 -25.48
N SER A 71 15.00 18.96 -24.22
CA SER A 71 14.73 17.87 -23.26
C SER A 71 13.24 17.57 -23.10
N GLU A 72 12.37 18.58 -23.13
CA GLU A 72 10.92 18.42 -22.99
C GLU A 72 10.28 17.53 -24.06
N LEU A 73 10.79 17.57 -25.29
CA LEU A 73 10.34 16.69 -26.38
C LEU A 73 10.63 15.23 -26.08
N HIS A 74 11.81 14.94 -25.55
CA HIS A 74 12.20 13.60 -25.14
C HIS A 74 11.37 13.10 -23.97
N PHE A 75 11.10 13.94 -22.97
CA PHE A 75 10.20 13.59 -21.87
C PHE A 75 8.79 13.27 -22.36
N ALA A 76 8.24 14.09 -23.25
CA ALA A 76 6.93 13.85 -23.83
C ALA A 76 6.88 12.50 -24.58
N LEU A 77 7.87 12.25 -25.43
CA LEU A 77 7.97 11.03 -26.22
C LEU A 77 8.16 9.78 -25.35
N GLY A 78 9.07 9.83 -24.37
CA GLY A 78 9.30 8.72 -23.43
C GLY A 78 8.06 8.38 -22.62
N ASN A 79 7.37 9.41 -22.12
CA ASN A 79 6.12 9.23 -21.38
C ASN A 79 5.00 8.63 -22.25
N LEU A 80 4.93 8.99 -23.54
CA LEU A 80 3.97 8.39 -24.49
C LEU A 80 4.26 6.92 -24.73
N PHE A 81 5.52 6.55 -24.99
CA PHE A 81 5.92 5.16 -25.13
C PHE A 81 5.56 4.34 -23.90
N ARG A 82 5.79 4.87 -22.68
CA ARG A 82 5.40 4.21 -21.44
C ARG A 82 3.89 4.00 -21.33
N ARG A 83 3.08 5.03 -21.66
CA ARG A 83 1.60 4.93 -21.64
C ARG A 83 1.09 3.90 -22.64
N ARG A 84 1.73 3.75 -23.79
CA ARG A 84 1.39 2.76 -24.80
C ARG A 84 1.87 1.33 -24.48
N GLY A 85 2.70 1.18 -23.44
CA GLY A 85 3.30 -0.12 -23.10
C GLY A 85 4.59 -0.44 -23.87
N GLU A 86 5.12 0.50 -24.65
CA GLU A 86 6.37 0.36 -25.39
C GLU A 86 7.57 0.70 -24.48
N TYR A 87 7.73 -0.08 -23.41
CA TYR A 87 8.65 0.25 -22.30
C TYR A 87 10.11 0.29 -22.74
N GLU A 88 10.54 -0.59 -23.63
CA GLU A 88 11.91 -0.57 -24.15
C GLU A 88 12.25 0.71 -24.91
N ARG A 89 11.28 1.27 -25.62
CA ARG A 89 11.47 2.55 -26.33
C ARG A 89 11.51 3.72 -25.32
N ALA A 90 10.65 3.69 -24.30
CA ALA A 90 10.66 4.68 -23.22
C ALA A 90 12.02 4.69 -22.51
N VAL A 91 12.53 3.51 -22.11
CA VAL A 91 13.85 3.35 -21.49
C VAL A 91 14.95 3.97 -22.35
N ARG A 92 14.99 3.63 -23.64
CA ARG A 92 16.02 4.17 -24.56
C ARG A 92 15.99 5.70 -24.65
N VAL A 93 14.80 6.29 -24.66
CA VAL A 93 14.65 7.75 -24.70
C VAL A 93 15.17 8.40 -23.41
N HIS A 94 14.81 7.87 -22.24
CA HIS A 94 15.25 8.45 -20.98
C HIS A 94 16.74 8.14 -20.67
N GLU A 95 17.27 6.99 -21.10
CA GLU A 95 18.72 6.71 -21.03
C GLU A 95 19.52 7.65 -21.95
N HIS A 96 19.00 7.94 -23.15
CA HIS A 96 19.61 8.93 -24.04
C HIS A 96 19.65 10.31 -23.39
N LEU A 97 18.56 10.76 -22.74
CA LEU A 97 18.56 12.02 -21.98
C LEU A 97 19.66 12.03 -20.90
N LEU A 98 19.76 10.95 -20.12
CA LEU A 98 20.76 10.85 -19.05
C LEU A 98 22.20 10.83 -19.53
N SER A 99 22.46 10.37 -20.77
CA SER A 99 23.80 10.35 -21.40
C SER A 99 24.27 11.73 -21.84
N ARG A 100 23.39 12.72 -21.98
CA ARG A 100 23.72 14.08 -22.40
C ARG A 100 24.50 14.83 -21.32
N ALA A 101 25.60 15.43 -21.71
CA ALA A 101 26.47 16.21 -20.80
C ALA A 101 25.85 17.57 -20.42
N ASP A 102 25.07 18.16 -21.33
CA ASP A 102 24.45 19.49 -21.22
C ASP A 102 23.15 19.49 -20.42
N LEU A 103 22.66 18.32 -19.98
CA LEU A 103 21.40 18.19 -19.27
C LEU A 103 21.48 18.90 -17.91
N SER A 104 20.51 19.76 -17.62
CA SER A 104 20.42 20.44 -16.33
C SER A 104 20.30 19.44 -15.17
N LYS A 105 20.75 19.81 -13.96
CA LYS A 105 20.59 18.96 -12.77
C LYS A 105 19.12 18.57 -12.55
N SER A 106 18.20 19.52 -12.70
CA SER A 106 16.77 19.32 -12.55
C SER A 106 16.22 18.30 -13.55
N ASP A 107 16.64 18.41 -14.83
CA ASP A 107 16.17 17.50 -15.87
C ASP A 107 16.83 16.11 -15.73
N ARG A 108 18.07 16.05 -15.24
CA ARG A 108 18.73 14.78 -14.92
C ARG A 108 17.98 14.01 -13.82
N GLU A 109 17.59 14.70 -12.75
CA GLU A 109 16.78 14.10 -11.68
C GLU A 109 15.42 13.63 -12.21
N ARG A 110 14.78 14.44 -13.06
CA ARG A 110 13.50 14.09 -13.73
C ARG A 110 13.65 12.89 -14.66
N ALA A 111 14.71 12.85 -15.45
CA ALA A 111 14.98 11.73 -16.37
C ALA A 111 15.26 10.44 -15.60
N GLN A 112 16.02 10.52 -14.50
CA GLN A 112 16.29 9.41 -13.61
C GLN A 112 14.99 8.86 -12.98
N HIS A 113 14.10 9.73 -12.53
CA HIS A 113 12.80 9.34 -12.02
C HIS A 113 11.91 8.70 -13.10
N ALA A 114 11.89 9.29 -14.32
CA ALA A 114 11.14 8.73 -15.44
C ALA A 114 11.66 7.35 -15.85
N LEU A 115 12.98 7.17 -15.89
CA LEU A 115 13.62 5.88 -16.18
C LEU A 115 13.27 4.82 -15.12
N ALA A 116 13.27 5.19 -13.85
CA ALA A 116 12.84 4.27 -12.79
C ALA A 116 11.39 3.80 -12.99
N GLN A 117 10.50 4.71 -13.39
CA GLN A 117 9.11 4.35 -13.71
C GLN A 117 9.00 3.45 -14.94
N ASP A 118 9.82 3.65 -15.97
CA ASP A 118 9.86 2.78 -17.14
C ASP A 118 10.26 1.35 -16.76
N PHE A 119 11.31 1.20 -15.94
CA PHE A 119 11.74 -0.11 -15.44
C PHE A 119 10.66 -0.81 -14.62
N LEU A 120 9.96 -0.07 -13.74
CA LEU A 120 8.84 -0.62 -12.96
C LEU A 120 7.73 -1.15 -13.86
N LYS A 121 7.35 -0.37 -14.89
CA LYS A 121 6.31 -0.77 -15.83
C LYS A 121 6.74 -1.93 -16.74
N ALA A 122 8.02 -2.00 -17.07
CA ALA A 122 8.64 -3.12 -17.81
C ALA A 122 8.81 -4.39 -16.96
N GLY A 123 8.59 -4.33 -15.63
CA GLY A 123 8.84 -5.46 -14.74
C GLY A 123 10.32 -5.71 -14.43
N LEU A 124 11.20 -4.77 -14.79
CA LEU A 124 12.66 -4.85 -14.57
C LEU A 124 12.98 -4.35 -13.15
N ILE A 125 12.59 -5.14 -12.14
CA ILE A 125 12.56 -4.73 -10.74
C ILE A 125 13.93 -4.30 -10.23
N ASP A 126 14.99 -5.07 -10.48
CA ASP A 126 16.35 -4.78 -10.00
C ASP A 126 16.88 -3.46 -10.59
N ARG A 127 16.59 -3.20 -11.88
CA ARG A 127 16.96 -1.93 -12.52
C ARG A 127 16.18 -0.76 -11.98
N ALA A 128 14.89 -0.96 -11.70
CA ALA A 128 14.03 0.04 -11.08
C ALA A 128 14.53 0.40 -9.67
N GLU A 129 14.85 -0.60 -8.84
CA GLU A 129 15.41 -0.41 -7.49
C GLU A 129 16.69 0.42 -7.55
N HIS A 130 17.63 0.05 -8.43
CA HIS A 130 18.88 0.79 -8.62
C HIS A 130 18.62 2.24 -9.05
N ALA A 131 17.73 2.46 -10.02
CA ALA A 131 17.39 3.80 -10.50
C ALA A 131 16.70 4.67 -9.44
N LEU A 132 15.86 4.07 -8.58
CA LEU A 132 15.21 4.76 -7.46
C LEU A 132 16.23 5.16 -6.36
N HIS A 133 17.21 4.30 -6.06
CA HIS A 133 18.26 4.63 -5.10
C HIS A 133 19.11 5.82 -5.53
N GLN A 134 19.31 6.02 -6.83
CA GLN A 134 20.05 7.19 -7.35
C GLN A 134 19.30 8.52 -7.15
N LEU A 135 18.03 8.48 -6.75
CA LEU A 135 17.24 9.68 -6.44
C LEU A 135 17.37 10.14 -4.98
N THR A 136 18.15 9.45 -4.16
CA THR A 136 18.44 9.87 -2.78
C THR A 136 19.15 11.23 -2.78
N GLY A 137 18.70 12.16 -1.94
CA GLY A 137 19.22 13.55 -1.88
C GLY A 137 18.69 14.47 -2.98
N THR A 138 17.72 14.02 -3.80
CA THR A 138 17.05 14.84 -4.81
C THR A 138 15.63 15.21 -4.38
N ARG A 139 14.98 16.10 -5.13
CA ARG A 139 13.56 16.46 -4.92
C ARG A 139 12.60 15.27 -5.09
N TYR A 140 13.04 14.17 -5.70
CA TYR A 140 12.24 12.96 -5.91
C TYR A 140 12.47 11.89 -4.84
N GLN A 141 13.28 12.16 -3.83
CA GLN A 141 13.66 11.20 -2.79
C GLN A 141 12.44 10.55 -2.12
N SER A 142 11.51 11.37 -1.61
CA SER A 142 10.33 10.86 -0.89
C SER A 142 9.47 9.97 -1.79
N GLN A 143 9.27 10.38 -3.04
CA GLN A 143 8.50 9.59 -4.01
C GLN A 143 9.23 8.30 -4.39
N ALA A 144 10.56 8.34 -4.53
CA ALA A 144 11.37 7.16 -4.79
C ALA A 144 11.31 6.17 -3.62
N TRP A 145 11.43 6.65 -2.39
CA TRP A 145 11.34 5.82 -1.18
C TRP A 145 9.95 5.20 -0.99
N LEU A 146 8.87 5.94 -1.23
CA LEU A 146 7.51 5.38 -1.21
C LEU A 146 7.33 4.27 -2.26
N THR A 147 7.94 4.45 -3.42
CA THR A 147 7.93 3.44 -4.49
C THR A 147 8.74 2.20 -4.10
N LEU A 148 9.94 2.39 -3.54
CA LEU A 148 10.78 1.30 -3.01
C LEU A 148 10.06 0.55 -1.88
N LEU A 149 9.40 1.27 -0.97
CA LEU A 149 8.61 0.67 0.10
C LEU A 149 7.54 -0.27 -0.45
N SER A 150 6.73 0.21 -1.41
CA SER A 150 5.72 -0.61 -2.07
C SER A 150 6.30 -1.83 -2.80
N LEU A 151 7.47 -1.68 -3.40
CA LEU A 151 8.17 -2.76 -4.08
C LEU A 151 8.62 -3.84 -3.10
N HIS A 152 9.25 -3.45 -1.98
CA HIS A 152 9.70 -4.39 -0.95
C HIS A 152 8.54 -5.06 -0.22
N GLU A 153 7.42 -4.35 0.01
CA GLU A 153 6.19 -4.94 0.55
C GLU A 153 5.64 -6.04 -0.38
N ARG A 154 5.60 -5.79 -1.68
CA ARG A 154 5.12 -6.76 -2.68
C ARG A 154 6.02 -7.98 -2.81
N SER A 155 7.33 -7.80 -2.69
CA SER A 155 8.31 -8.89 -2.69
C SER A 155 8.43 -9.57 -1.32
N ARG A 156 7.74 -9.06 -0.30
CA ARG A 156 7.83 -9.52 1.11
C ARG A 156 9.24 -9.45 1.68
N ASP A 157 10.03 -8.49 1.21
CA ASP A 157 11.32 -8.16 1.82
C ASP A 157 11.10 -7.17 2.97
N TRP A 158 10.64 -7.72 4.08
CA TRP A 158 10.21 -6.93 5.24
C TRP A 158 11.38 -6.18 5.89
N SER A 159 12.60 -6.69 5.76
CA SER A 159 13.79 -6.02 6.30
C SER A 159 14.06 -4.72 5.56
N ARG A 160 14.14 -4.78 4.22
CA ARG A 160 14.35 -3.58 3.39
C ARG A 160 13.16 -2.62 3.47
N ALA A 161 11.93 -3.16 3.52
CA ALA A 161 10.73 -2.34 3.73
C ALA A 161 10.83 -1.55 5.05
N ALA A 162 11.29 -2.19 6.14
CA ALA A 162 11.48 -1.53 7.43
C ALA A 162 12.54 -0.43 7.38
N ASP A 163 13.65 -0.65 6.67
CA ASP A 163 14.73 0.36 6.54
C ASP A 163 14.23 1.59 5.79
N ILE A 164 13.50 1.41 4.69
CA ILE A 164 12.88 2.51 3.93
C ILE A 164 11.81 3.24 4.76
N ALA A 165 10.96 2.51 5.47
CA ALA A 165 9.93 3.11 6.32
C ALA A 165 10.52 3.98 7.43
N ARG A 166 11.63 3.54 8.06
CA ARG A 166 12.37 4.35 9.05
C ARG A 166 12.95 5.61 8.40
N SER A 167 13.52 5.50 7.21
CA SER A 167 14.06 6.64 6.47
C SER A 167 12.97 7.68 6.14
N LEU A 168 11.79 7.22 5.69
CA LEU A 168 10.62 8.08 5.44
C LEU A 168 10.15 8.78 6.72
N GLN A 169 10.06 8.05 7.83
CA GLN A 169 9.66 8.61 9.12
C GLN A 169 10.66 9.65 9.63
N GLN A 170 11.96 9.39 9.51
CA GLN A 170 13.03 10.33 9.88
C GLN A 170 13.02 11.59 9.01
N ALA A 171 12.64 11.46 7.74
CA ALA A 171 12.47 12.59 6.82
C ALA A 171 11.18 13.39 7.07
N GLY A 172 10.32 12.96 7.99
CA GLY A 172 9.05 13.63 8.28
C GLY A 172 7.94 13.39 7.25
N GLU A 173 8.06 12.35 6.41
CA GLU A 173 7.13 12.01 5.33
C GLU A 173 5.88 11.25 5.81
N GLY A 174 5.71 11.09 7.12
CA GLY A 174 4.54 10.48 7.76
C GLY A 174 4.88 9.62 8.96
N ASP A 175 3.84 9.07 9.59
CA ASP A 175 3.96 8.09 10.67
C ASP A 175 3.93 6.66 10.09
N PHE A 176 5.03 5.95 10.26
CA PHE A 176 5.19 4.56 9.81
C PHE A 176 5.25 3.56 10.97
N ALA A 177 4.99 3.98 12.23
CA ALA A 177 5.12 3.12 13.40
C ALA A 177 4.26 1.85 13.31
N ALA A 178 2.97 1.99 12.93
CA ALA A 178 2.08 0.84 12.74
C ALA A 178 2.58 -0.10 11.63
N ARG A 179 3.04 0.47 10.49
CA ARG A 179 3.61 -0.32 9.38
C ARG A 179 4.86 -1.08 9.79
N LEU A 180 5.78 -0.41 10.50
CA LEU A 180 6.99 -1.03 11.05
C LEU A 180 6.66 -2.20 11.98
N ALA A 181 5.63 -2.04 12.85
CA ALA A 181 5.16 -3.12 13.70
C ALA A 181 4.64 -4.32 12.88
N HIS A 182 3.94 -4.09 11.77
CA HIS A 182 3.52 -5.16 10.88
C HIS A 182 4.70 -5.89 10.23
N TYR A 183 5.73 -5.18 9.77
CA TYR A 183 6.92 -5.81 9.18
C TYR A 183 7.67 -6.66 10.21
N GLN A 184 7.77 -6.18 11.45
CA GLN A 184 8.36 -6.96 12.53
C GLN A 184 7.55 -8.22 12.85
N CYS A 185 6.21 -8.16 12.78
CA CYS A 185 5.34 -9.32 12.89
C CYS A 185 5.58 -10.34 11.77
N GLU A 186 5.77 -9.90 10.53
CA GLU A 186 6.10 -10.79 9.40
C GLU A 186 7.49 -11.42 9.55
N MET A 187 8.47 -10.64 10.01
CA MET A 187 9.81 -11.16 10.31
C MET A 187 9.77 -12.17 11.47
N ALA A 188 8.95 -11.89 12.50
CA ALA A 188 8.74 -12.83 13.61
C ALA A 188 8.10 -14.15 13.14
N ALA A 189 7.10 -14.08 12.27
CA ALA A 189 6.49 -15.25 11.65
C ALA A 189 7.50 -16.06 10.82
N THR A 190 8.41 -15.38 10.13
CA THR A 190 9.51 -16.03 9.39
C THR A 190 10.50 -16.71 10.33
N ALA A 191 10.85 -16.04 11.44
CA ALA A 191 11.74 -16.59 12.47
C ALA A 191 11.16 -17.88 13.10
N LEU A 192 9.84 -17.89 13.36
CA LEU A 192 9.16 -19.08 13.89
C LEU A 192 9.05 -20.20 12.86
N GLY A 193 8.64 -19.88 11.64
CA GLY A 193 8.35 -20.88 10.61
C GLY A 193 9.61 -21.48 9.96
N LYS A 194 10.46 -20.63 9.40
CA LYS A 194 11.64 -21.04 8.64
C LYS A 194 12.84 -21.35 9.55
N ASN A 195 13.13 -20.47 10.50
CA ASN A 195 14.35 -20.52 11.28
C ASN A 195 14.18 -21.31 12.58
N LYS A 196 12.96 -21.61 13.00
CA LYS A 196 12.61 -22.25 14.28
C LYS A 196 13.28 -21.55 15.49
N ASP A 197 13.33 -20.21 15.45
CA ASP A 197 13.93 -19.37 16.49
C ASP A 197 12.84 -18.55 17.22
N PRO A 198 12.23 -19.12 18.26
CA PRO A 198 11.21 -18.40 19.03
C PRO A 198 11.77 -17.23 19.82
N ALA A 199 13.06 -17.23 20.17
CA ALA A 199 13.69 -16.14 20.90
C ALA A 199 13.85 -14.90 19.98
N ALA A 200 14.25 -15.10 18.72
CA ALA A 200 14.27 -14.02 17.74
C ALA A 200 12.87 -13.48 17.46
N ALA A 201 11.88 -14.35 17.30
CA ALA A 201 10.50 -13.95 17.11
C ALA A 201 9.98 -13.09 18.28
N ARG A 202 10.23 -13.52 19.51
CA ARG A 202 9.86 -12.77 20.71
C ARG A 202 10.48 -11.36 20.71
N ARG A 203 11.78 -11.25 20.47
CA ARG A 203 12.46 -9.93 20.39
C ARG A 203 11.84 -9.01 19.37
N LEU A 204 11.50 -9.53 18.17
CA LEU A 204 10.85 -8.76 17.12
C LEU A 204 9.46 -8.26 17.53
N LEU A 205 8.64 -9.09 18.18
CA LEU A 205 7.32 -8.74 18.64
C LEU A 205 7.37 -7.72 19.79
N GLU A 206 8.31 -7.88 20.74
CA GLU A 206 8.54 -6.92 21.82
C GLU A 206 9.04 -5.56 21.27
N GLU A 207 9.88 -5.56 20.25
CA GLU A 207 10.31 -4.33 19.56
C GLU A 207 9.14 -3.65 18.84
N ALA A 208 8.28 -4.43 18.16
CA ALA A 208 7.07 -3.91 17.53
C ALA A 208 6.16 -3.21 18.54
N LEU A 209 6.00 -3.77 19.75
CA LEU A 209 5.20 -3.18 20.83
C LEU A 209 5.83 -1.91 21.40
N ARG A 210 7.17 -1.80 21.42
CA ARG A 210 7.85 -0.56 21.84
C ARG A 210 7.64 0.57 20.85
N GLN A 211 7.66 0.25 19.54
CA GLN A 211 7.50 1.25 18.47
C GLN A 211 6.05 1.67 18.28
N ALA A 212 5.10 0.72 18.42
CA ALA A 212 3.67 0.95 18.27
C ALA A 212 2.88 0.28 19.42
N PRO A 213 2.81 0.91 20.61
CA PRO A 213 2.13 0.32 21.76
C PRO A 213 0.64 0.05 21.55
N GLY A 214 0.00 0.83 20.64
CA GLY A 214 -1.39 0.67 20.25
C GLY A 214 -1.66 -0.42 19.22
N ALA A 215 -0.63 -1.08 18.66
CA ALA A 215 -0.83 -2.12 17.67
C ALA A 215 -1.32 -3.43 18.30
N ALA A 216 -2.46 -3.94 17.84
CA ALA A 216 -3.03 -5.21 18.33
C ALA A 216 -2.23 -6.42 17.88
N ARG A 217 -1.80 -6.45 16.63
CA ARG A 217 -1.17 -7.61 16.00
C ARG A 217 0.05 -8.17 16.76
N PRO A 218 1.03 -7.33 17.16
CA PRO A 218 2.19 -7.85 17.89
C PRO A 218 1.81 -8.50 19.23
N ARG A 219 0.80 -7.93 19.96
CA ARG A 219 0.31 -8.52 21.22
C ARG A 219 -0.33 -9.88 20.99
N ILE A 220 -1.18 -9.98 19.99
CA ILE A 220 -1.88 -11.21 19.63
C ILE A 220 -0.87 -12.30 19.24
N GLN A 221 0.12 -11.94 18.43
CA GLN A 221 1.17 -12.89 18.02
C GLN A 221 2.09 -13.26 19.18
N LEU A 222 2.40 -12.32 20.08
CA LEU A 222 3.20 -12.62 21.26
C LEU A 222 2.44 -13.55 22.22
N ALA A 223 1.14 -13.33 22.42
CA ALA A 223 0.30 -14.26 23.19
C ALA A 223 0.29 -15.65 22.59
N GLY A 224 0.13 -15.77 21.28
CA GLY A 224 0.20 -17.06 20.57
C GLY A 224 1.57 -17.74 20.72
N LEU A 225 2.66 -16.97 20.65
CA LEU A 225 4.02 -17.48 20.88
C LEU A 225 4.20 -18.03 22.29
N LEU A 226 3.77 -17.27 23.31
CA LEU A 226 3.84 -17.68 24.72
C LEU A 226 2.99 -18.92 25.00
N ALA A 227 1.77 -18.95 24.47
CA ALA A 227 0.89 -20.12 24.56
C ALA A 227 1.52 -21.37 23.91
N GLY A 228 2.19 -21.20 22.77
CA GLY A 228 2.93 -22.29 22.13
C GLY A 228 4.16 -22.77 22.91
N GLN A 229 4.64 -22.00 23.87
CA GLN A 229 5.72 -22.33 24.81
C GLN A 229 5.20 -22.81 26.18
N ASP A 230 3.89 -23.04 26.30
CA ASP A 230 3.20 -23.44 27.54
C ASP A 230 3.17 -22.33 28.64
N ASP A 231 3.58 -21.11 28.28
CA ASP A 231 3.40 -19.93 29.16
C ASP A 231 1.99 -19.33 28.97
N LEU A 232 0.98 -20.09 29.40
CA LEU A 232 -0.42 -19.67 29.29
C LEU A 232 -0.72 -18.42 30.13
N ARG A 233 -0.03 -18.22 31.25
CA ARG A 233 -0.22 -17.01 32.08
C ARG A 233 0.30 -15.76 31.38
N GLY A 234 1.51 -15.83 30.84
CA GLY A 234 2.07 -14.75 30.03
C GLY A 234 1.21 -14.44 28.80
N ALA A 235 0.70 -15.47 28.13
CA ALA A 235 -0.21 -15.33 26.99
C ALA A 235 -1.51 -14.59 27.41
N PHE A 236 -2.13 -14.96 28.52
CA PHE A 236 -3.34 -14.32 29.05
C PHE A 236 -3.12 -12.83 29.32
N GLU A 237 -2.02 -12.46 29.99
CA GLU A 237 -1.71 -11.06 30.27
C GLU A 237 -1.50 -10.24 28.99
N GLN A 238 -0.90 -10.82 27.91
CA GLN A 238 -0.81 -10.13 26.63
C GLN A 238 -2.19 -9.92 25.99
N LEU A 239 -3.09 -10.88 26.08
CA LEU A 239 -4.45 -10.77 25.51
C LEU A 239 -5.30 -9.74 26.28
N ILE A 240 -5.22 -9.68 27.61
CA ILE A 240 -5.91 -8.67 28.43
C ILE A 240 -5.47 -7.26 28.04
N LEU A 241 -4.19 -7.05 27.72
CA LEU A 241 -3.65 -5.76 27.31
C LEU A 241 -4.13 -5.30 25.93
N VAL A 242 -4.88 -6.12 25.18
CA VAL A 242 -5.53 -5.68 23.94
C VAL A 242 -6.64 -4.68 24.24
N GLU A 243 -7.44 -4.87 25.32
CA GLU A 243 -8.54 -3.96 25.70
C GLU A 243 -8.10 -2.49 25.81
N PRO A 244 -7.09 -2.12 26.63
CA PRO A 244 -6.71 -0.73 26.83
C PRO A 244 -5.98 -0.10 25.64
N HIS A 245 -5.37 -0.90 24.75
CA HIS A 245 -4.53 -0.40 23.66
C HIS A 245 -5.20 -0.43 22.28
N ALA A 246 -6.03 -1.44 22.04
CA ALA A 246 -6.69 -1.67 20.75
C ALA A 246 -8.05 -2.38 20.95
N PRO A 247 -9.02 -1.76 21.65
CA PRO A 247 -10.29 -2.41 22.00
C PRO A 247 -11.06 -2.93 20.80
N GLN A 248 -10.91 -2.29 19.65
CA GLN A 248 -11.52 -2.73 18.38
C GLN A 248 -11.03 -4.12 17.93
N ALA A 249 -9.89 -4.61 18.42
CA ALA A 249 -9.35 -5.92 18.06
C ALA A 249 -9.79 -7.06 18.99
N ILE A 250 -10.56 -6.77 20.04
CA ILE A 250 -11.07 -7.78 20.99
C ILE A 250 -11.86 -8.89 20.30
N PRO A 251 -12.71 -8.65 19.27
CA PRO A 251 -13.39 -9.73 18.57
C PRO A 251 -12.45 -10.79 18.01
N LEU A 252 -11.23 -10.40 17.59
CA LEU A 252 -10.23 -11.32 17.03
C LEU A 252 -9.62 -12.27 18.05
N VAL A 253 -9.68 -11.95 19.33
CA VAL A 253 -9.06 -12.71 20.43
C VAL A 253 -10.07 -13.22 21.47
N ALA A 254 -11.35 -12.94 21.29
CA ALA A 254 -12.39 -13.19 22.28
C ALA A 254 -12.45 -14.67 22.69
N SER A 255 -12.51 -15.60 21.74
CA SER A 255 -12.51 -17.04 22.01
C SER A 255 -11.21 -17.53 22.66
N GLU A 256 -10.07 -16.97 22.25
CA GLU A 256 -8.77 -17.33 22.80
C GLU A 256 -8.61 -16.84 24.26
N LEU A 257 -9.15 -15.67 24.59
CA LEU A 257 -9.24 -15.16 25.97
C LEU A 257 -9.99 -16.13 26.86
N VAL A 258 -11.13 -16.68 26.43
CA VAL A 258 -11.91 -17.67 27.18
C VAL A 258 -11.11 -18.95 27.33
N ARG A 259 -10.56 -19.48 26.25
CA ARG A 259 -9.79 -20.73 26.26
C ARG A 259 -8.61 -20.67 27.23
N ILE A 260 -7.78 -19.62 27.13
CA ILE A 260 -6.60 -19.46 27.98
C ILE A 260 -7.03 -19.08 29.41
N GLY A 261 -8.05 -18.23 29.56
CA GLY A 261 -8.62 -17.88 30.85
C GLY A 261 -9.11 -19.10 31.64
N GLN A 262 -9.77 -20.03 30.97
CA GLN A 262 -10.20 -21.30 31.58
C GLN A 262 -8.98 -22.15 32.01
N ALA A 263 -8.00 -22.32 31.14
CA ALA A 263 -6.80 -23.12 31.42
C ALA A 263 -5.94 -22.55 32.56
N THR A 264 -5.98 -21.24 32.77
CA THR A 264 -5.18 -20.54 33.81
C THR A 264 -5.99 -20.21 35.09
N GLY A 265 -7.27 -20.58 35.14
CA GLY A 265 -8.15 -20.25 36.28
C GLY A 265 -8.55 -18.77 36.32
N GLN A 266 -8.41 -18.04 35.23
CA GLN A 266 -8.74 -16.62 35.13
C GLN A 266 -10.02 -16.34 34.28
N LEU A 267 -10.89 -17.34 34.14
CA LEU A 267 -12.10 -17.29 33.33
C LEU A 267 -13.01 -16.12 33.70
N ALA A 268 -13.18 -15.86 35.01
CA ALA A 268 -14.01 -14.73 35.50
C ALA A 268 -13.48 -13.38 34.95
N ARG A 269 -12.15 -13.17 35.01
CA ARG A 269 -11.52 -11.95 34.53
C ARG A 269 -11.69 -11.79 33.00
N ALA A 270 -11.59 -12.88 32.24
CA ALA A 270 -11.87 -12.89 30.82
C ALA A 270 -13.34 -12.53 30.52
N ALA A 271 -14.29 -13.16 31.21
CA ALA A 271 -15.71 -12.92 31.06
C ALA A 271 -16.11 -11.46 31.36
N ASP A 272 -15.55 -10.88 32.44
CA ASP A 272 -15.81 -9.49 32.80
C ASP A 272 -15.27 -8.51 31.75
N LEU A 273 -14.06 -8.77 31.22
CA LEU A 273 -13.51 -7.98 30.12
C LEU A 273 -14.41 -8.05 28.88
N LEU A 274 -14.81 -9.25 28.48
CA LEU A 274 -15.66 -9.44 27.29
C LEU A 274 -17.01 -8.75 27.44
N ARG A 275 -17.64 -8.80 28.64
CA ARG A 275 -18.90 -8.09 28.89
C ARG A 275 -18.75 -6.58 28.81
N ARG A 276 -17.65 -5.99 29.33
CA ARG A 276 -17.38 -4.55 29.18
C ARG A 276 -17.18 -4.17 27.73
N CYS A 277 -16.37 -4.94 26.98
CA CYS A 277 -16.14 -4.69 25.55
C CYS A 277 -17.42 -4.81 24.74
N TYR A 278 -18.26 -5.82 25.04
CA TYR A 278 -19.55 -6.00 24.39
C TYR A 278 -20.49 -4.83 24.64
N ALA A 279 -20.55 -4.33 25.88
CA ALA A 279 -21.39 -3.19 26.23
C ALA A 279 -20.94 -1.89 25.53
N ALA A 280 -19.64 -1.73 25.27
CA ALA A 280 -19.09 -0.58 24.57
C ALA A 280 -19.25 -0.68 23.03
N ALA A 281 -19.04 -1.86 22.47
CA ALA A 281 -19.12 -2.13 21.04
C ALA A 281 -19.61 -3.57 20.81
N PRO A 282 -20.91 -3.80 20.62
CA PRO A 282 -21.47 -5.12 20.37
C PRO A 282 -20.82 -5.78 19.14
N SER A 283 -20.51 -7.08 19.27
CA SER A 283 -19.99 -7.92 18.20
C SER A 283 -20.41 -9.36 18.42
N ILE A 284 -20.75 -10.05 17.34
CA ILE A 284 -21.16 -11.45 17.38
C ILE A 284 -20.04 -12.38 17.89
N ASP A 285 -18.77 -12.08 17.56
CA ASP A 285 -17.64 -12.88 18.04
C ASP A 285 -17.42 -12.72 19.55
N VAL A 286 -17.70 -11.52 20.11
CA VAL A 286 -17.64 -11.27 21.55
C VAL A 286 -18.85 -11.89 22.26
N ALA A 287 -20.04 -11.81 21.68
CA ALA A 287 -21.26 -12.48 22.21
C ALA A 287 -21.05 -13.99 22.30
N ASP A 288 -20.49 -14.59 21.27
CA ASP A 288 -20.14 -16.01 21.21
C ASP A 288 -19.15 -16.41 22.31
N ALA A 289 -18.11 -15.61 22.50
CA ALA A 289 -17.13 -15.82 23.57
C ALA A 289 -17.74 -15.68 24.97
N ILE A 290 -18.71 -14.78 25.17
CA ILE A 290 -19.44 -14.67 26.44
C ILE A 290 -20.26 -15.95 26.70
N VAL A 291 -20.95 -16.48 25.68
CA VAL A 291 -21.67 -17.75 25.80
C VAL A 291 -20.71 -18.89 26.19
N GLN A 292 -19.56 -18.97 25.52
CA GLN A 292 -18.53 -19.97 25.86
C GLN A 292 -18.03 -19.80 27.30
N ALA A 293 -17.76 -18.57 27.76
CA ALA A 293 -17.29 -18.29 29.10
C ALA A 293 -18.34 -18.66 30.18
N ASP A 294 -19.61 -18.33 29.94
CA ASP A 294 -20.71 -18.63 30.85
C ASP A 294 -20.93 -20.14 30.97
N ALA A 295 -20.90 -20.87 29.83
CA ALA A 295 -20.98 -22.32 29.83
C ALA A 295 -19.78 -22.97 30.53
N ALA A 296 -18.56 -22.47 30.30
CA ALA A 296 -17.34 -22.95 30.97
C ALA A 296 -17.35 -22.65 32.49
N ALA A 297 -18.05 -21.61 32.93
CA ALA A 297 -18.27 -21.31 34.33
C ALA A 297 -19.35 -22.18 35.01
N GLY A 298 -19.98 -23.11 34.28
CA GLY A 298 -21.01 -24.01 34.78
C GLY A 298 -22.45 -23.50 34.64
N MET A 299 -22.66 -22.41 33.91
CA MET A 299 -24.02 -21.94 33.60
C MET A 299 -24.70 -22.95 32.66
N PRO A 300 -25.97 -23.34 32.87
CA PRO A 300 -26.69 -24.18 31.94
C PRO A 300 -26.73 -23.57 30.54
N LEU A 301 -26.46 -24.36 29.53
CA LEU A 301 -26.34 -23.89 28.14
C LEU A 301 -27.57 -23.08 27.64
N PRO A 302 -28.82 -23.44 27.98
CA PRO A 302 -29.97 -22.60 27.63
C PRO A 302 -29.88 -21.18 28.16
N GLN A 303 -29.40 -20.96 29.42
CA GLN A 303 -29.22 -19.63 30.00
C GLN A 303 -28.04 -18.88 29.41
N ALA A 304 -26.91 -19.56 29.18
CA ALA A 304 -25.74 -18.96 28.53
C ALA A 304 -26.10 -18.38 27.15
N ARG A 305 -26.93 -19.08 26.39
CA ARG A 305 -27.39 -18.68 25.04
C ARG A 305 -28.31 -17.44 25.03
N ASP A 306 -28.82 -16.99 26.18
CA ASP A 306 -29.60 -15.74 26.26
C ASP A 306 -28.77 -14.54 25.78
N SER A 307 -27.45 -14.64 25.76
CA SER A 307 -26.57 -13.64 25.19
C SER A 307 -26.79 -13.44 23.69
N TYR A 308 -27.12 -14.50 22.94
CA TYR A 308 -27.52 -14.37 21.53
C TYR A 308 -28.87 -13.67 21.36
N LEU A 309 -29.85 -13.96 22.22
CA LEU A 309 -31.14 -13.26 22.20
C LEU A 309 -30.98 -11.76 22.49
N ARG A 310 -30.14 -11.43 23.47
CA ARG A 310 -29.80 -10.01 23.78
C ARG A 310 -29.11 -9.35 22.60
N HIS A 311 -28.21 -10.04 21.91
CA HIS A 311 -27.55 -9.53 20.72
C HIS A 311 -28.55 -9.26 19.61
N MET A 312 -29.40 -10.24 19.29
CA MET A 312 -30.44 -10.11 18.24
C MET A 312 -31.49 -9.03 18.57
N ALA A 313 -31.73 -8.75 19.84
CA ALA A 313 -32.64 -7.68 20.25
C ALA A 313 -32.03 -6.27 20.01
N GLN A 314 -30.72 -6.17 19.95
CA GLN A 314 -29.99 -4.91 19.62
C GLN A 314 -29.79 -4.76 18.12
N GLU A 315 -29.29 -5.81 17.46
CA GLU A 315 -29.00 -5.85 16.03
C GLU A 315 -29.45 -7.19 15.45
N PRO A 316 -30.28 -7.19 14.39
CA PRO A 316 -30.68 -8.44 13.72
C PRO A 316 -29.44 -9.20 13.22
N SER A 317 -29.27 -10.44 13.66
CA SER A 317 -28.12 -11.28 13.32
C SER A 317 -28.57 -12.69 12.96
N LEU A 318 -28.32 -13.08 11.71
CA LEU A 318 -28.56 -14.44 11.25
C LEU A 318 -27.54 -15.41 11.85
N ILE A 319 -26.32 -14.96 12.09
CA ILE A 319 -25.27 -15.76 12.72
C ILE A 319 -25.68 -16.12 14.15
N ALA A 320 -26.10 -15.12 14.95
CA ALA A 320 -26.61 -15.34 16.30
C ALA A 320 -27.82 -16.26 16.32
N ALA A 321 -28.79 -16.03 15.42
CA ALA A 321 -29.99 -16.87 15.29
C ALA A 321 -29.64 -18.33 14.99
N THR A 322 -28.72 -18.56 14.05
CA THR A 322 -28.26 -19.89 13.68
C THR A 322 -27.60 -20.61 14.87
N ARG A 323 -26.73 -19.92 15.61
CA ARG A 323 -26.04 -20.45 16.82
C ARG A 323 -27.02 -20.72 17.96
N TRP A 324 -27.99 -19.83 18.15
CA TRP A 324 -29.01 -20.02 19.17
C TRP A 324 -29.90 -21.25 18.86
N LEU A 325 -30.37 -21.38 17.62
CA LEU A 325 -31.23 -22.48 17.17
C LEU A 325 -30.52 -23.83 17.14
N SER A 326 -29.19 -23.89 16.99
CA SER A 326 -28.44 -25.16 16.90
C SER A 326 -28.65 -26.10 18.10
N HIS A 327 -29.08 -25.56 19.23
CA HIS A 327 -29.29 -26.32 20.47
C HIS A 327 -30.74 -26.28 20.98
N GLU A 328 -31.66 -25.67 20.21
CA GLU A 328 -33.08 -25.63 20.59
C GLU A 328 -33.77 -26.93 20.19
N PRO A 329 -34.63 -27.52 21.08
CA PRO A 329 -35.44 -28.66 20.74
C PRO A 329 -36.54 -28.24 19.75
N PHE A 330 -36.65 -28.96 18.66
CA PHE A 330 -37.73 -28.77 17.70
C PHE A 330 -38.86 -29.77 17.99
N ALA A 331 -40.10 -29.33 17.86
CA ALA A 331 -41.27 -30.23 17.98
C ALA A 331 -41.23 -31.38 16.97
N GLN A 332 -40.59 -31.17 15.82
CA GLN A 332 -40.30 -32.19 14.82
C GLN A 332 -38.78 -32.41 14.74
N GLU A 333 -38.26 -33.38 15.47
CA GLU A 333 -36.84 -33.67 15.50
C GLU A 333 -36.20 -33.94 14.13
N SER A 334 -36.98 -34.56 13.21
CA SER A 334 -36.52 -34.83 11.83
C SER A 334 -36.35 -33.56 10.96
N ALA A 335 -37.00 -32.45 11.30
CA ALA A 335 -36.88 -31.19 10.58
C ALA A 335 -35.66 -30.37 11.04
N HIS A 336 -35.19 -30.61 12.26
CA HIS A 336 -34.07 -29.82 12.84
C HIS A 336 -32.80 -29.81 11.98
N PRO A 337 -32.26 -30.96 11.50
CA PRO A 337 -31.02 -30.95 10.69
C PRO A 337 -31.18 -30.17 9.39
N VAL A 338 -32.36 -30.24 8.75
CA VAL A 338 -32.62 -29.57 7.47
C VAL A 338 -32.68 -28.05 7.66
N VAL A 339 -33.41 -27.60 8.70
CA VAL A 339 -33.51 -26.17 9.03
C VAL A 339 -32.15 -25.64 9.44
N GLN A 340 -31.44 -26.36 10.31
CA GLN A 340 -30.09 -25.96 10.77
C GLN A 340 -29.12 -25.83 9.61
N HIS A 341 -29.06 -26.83 8.71
CA HIS A 341 -28.20 -26.78 7.53
C HIS A 341 -28.54 -25.59 6.61
N SER A 342 -29.79 -25.29 6.42
CA SER A 342 -30.27 -24.16 5.59
C SER A 342 -29.83 -22.82 6.19
N LEU A 343 -29.95 -22.66 7.51
CA LEU A 343 -29.52 -21.44 8.24
C LEU A 343 -28.01 -21.28 8.22
N GLU A 344 -27.28 -22.35 8.47
CA GLU A 344 -25.80 -22.35 8.39
C GLU A 344 -25.30 -21.97 7.00
N HIS A 345 -25.96 -22.51 5.94
CA HIS A 345 -25.62 -22.16 4.57
C HIS A 345 -25.89 -20.68 4.30
N ALA A 346 -27.00 -20.13 4.75
CA ALA A 346 -27.35 -18.72 4.57
C ALA A 346 -26.46 -17.78 5.41
N ALA A 347 -26.06 -18.18 6.62
CA ALA A 347 -25.19 -17.39 7.50
C ALA A 347 -23.72 -17.41 7.06
N ARG A 348 -23.28 -18.45 6.34
CA ARG A 348 -21.86 -18.65 5.97
C ARG A 348 -21.21 -17.44 5.25
N PRO A 349 -21.82 -16.77 4.25
CA PRO A 349 -21.25 -15.59 3.63
C PRO A 349 -21.19 -14.40 4.60
N LEU A 350 -22.16 -14.27 5.52
CA LEU A 350 -22.25 -13.18 6.49
C LEU A 350 -21.16 -13.26 7.58
N ALA A 351 -20.70 -14.49 7.86
CA ALA A 351 -19.60 -14.75 8.82
C ALA A 351 -18.19 -14.44 8.29
N ARG A 352 -18.07 -13.92 7.08
CA ARG A 352 -16.78 -13.48 6.50
C ARG A 352 -16.36 -12.12 7.01
N TYR A 353 -15.10 -11.80 6.78
CA TYR A 353 -14.55 -10.45 6.88
C TYR A 353 -14.49 -9.81 5.50
N ARG A 354 -14.62 -8.48 5.43
CA ARG A 354 -14.55 -7.72 4.16
C ARG A 354 -13.54 -6.58 4.29
N CYS A 355 -12.67 -6.45 3.29
CA CYS A 355 -11.74 -5.35 3.18
C CYS A 355 -12.48 -4.04 2.89
N ALA A 356 -12.32 -3.01 3.73
CA ALA A 356 -12.93 -1.70 3.53
C ALA A 356 -12.35 -0.93 2.32
N ALA A 357 -11.12 -1.27 1.88
CA ALA A 357 -10.46 -0.58 0.78
C ALA A 357 -10.88 -1.12 -0.62
N CYS A 358 -11.10 -2.44 -0.77
CA CYS A 358 -11.36 -3.03 -2.09
C CYS A 358 -12.53 -4.00 -2.15
N GLY A 359 -13.19 -4.30 -1.01
CA GLY A 359 -14.31 -5.21 -0.95
C GLY A 359 -13.96 -6.70 -0.97
N PHE A 360 -12.66 -7.08 -0.95
CA PHE A 360 -12.25 -8.48 -0.90
C PHE A 360 -12.79 -9.16 0.36
N GLU A 361 -13.42 -10.34 0.20
CA GLU A 361 -14.04 -11.10 1.28
C GLU A 361 -13.25 -12.36 1.60
N ALA A 362 -13.13 -12.69 2.90
CA ALA A 362 -12.42 -13.88 3.36
C ALA A 362 -13.03 -14.46 4.64
N GLN A 363 -12.85 -15.76 4.86
CA GLN A 363 -13.25 -16.43 6.11
C GLN A 363 -12.36 -16.03 7.30
N GLY A 364 -11.07 -15.86 7.05
CA GLY A 364 -10.10 -15.42 8.06
C GLY A 364 -9.83 -13.92 7.99
N TYR A 365 -9.42 -13.35 9.11
CA TYR A 365 -8.97 -11.97 9.20
C TYR A 365 -7.57 -11.81 8.60
N PHE A 366 -7.36 -10.73 7.86
CA PHE A 366 -6.06 -10.38 7.28
C PHE A 366 -5.59 -9.01 7.76
N TRP A 367 -4.36 -8.94 8.26
CA TRP A 367 -3.70 -7.68 8.61
C TRP A 367 -3.28 -6.88 7.37
N GLN A 368 -2.90 -7.58 6.30
CA GLN A 368 -2.69 -7.02 4.97
C GLN A 368 -3.63 -7.68 3.99
N CYS A 369 -4.41 -6.90 3.26
CA CYS A 369 -5.36 -7.43 2.29
C CYS A 369 -4.64 -8.14 1.14
N PRO A 370 -4.95 -9.42 0.85
CA PRO A 370 -4.33 -10.12 -0.27
C PRO A 370 -4.74 -9.56 -1.65
N GLY A 371 -5.89 -8.87 -1.74
CA GLY A 371 -6.39 -8.28 -2.99
C GLY A 371 -5.72 -6.94 -3.32
N CYS A 372 -5.76 -5.98 -2.41
CA CYS A 372 -5.24 -4.62 -2.66
C CYS A 372 -3.97 -4.27 -1.89
N GLN A 373 -3.48 -5.17 -1.04
CA GLN A 373 -2.29 -5.03 -0.20
C GLN A 373 -2.36 -3.89 0.84
N ALA A 374 -3.54 -3.31 1.07
CA ALA A 374 -3.74 -2.32 2.12
C ALA A 374 -3.59 -2.97 3.50
N TRP A 375 -2.87 -2.30 4.41
CA TRP A 375 -2.73 -2.70 5.80
C TRP A 375 -3.93 -2.25 6.62
N GLU A 376 -4.30 -3.04 7.65
CA GLU A 376 -5.38 -2.75 8.61
C GLU A 376 -6.72 -2.37 7.93
N SER A 377 -6.95 -2.89 6.74
CA SER A 377 -8.13 -2.57 5.94
C SER A 377 -9.32 -3.49 6.18
N PHE A 378 -9.15 -4.52 7.02
CA PHE A 378 -10.24 -5.38 7.48
C PHE A 378 -10.72 -4.87 8.85
N PRO A 379 -11.99 -4.42 8.98
CA PRO A 379 -12.62 -4.27 10.29
C PRO A 379 -12.63 -5.62 11.02
N SER A 380 -12.48 -5.62 12.34
CA SER A 380 -12.60 -6.83 13.16
C SER A 380 -14.06 -7.23 13.45
N LYS A 381 -14.93 -6.91 12.51
CA LYS A 381 -16.35 -7.22 12.48
C LYS A 381 -16.69 -8.11 11.31
N ARG A 382 -17.72 -8.95 11.45
CA ARG A 382 -18.22 -9.78 10.37
C ARG A 382 -19.00 -8.93 9.36
N ILE A 383 -19.19 -9.45 8.13
CA ILE A 383 -19.95 -8.75 7.07
C ILE A 383 -21.36 -8.37 7.55
N GLU A 384 -21.97 -9.22 8.36
CA GLU A 384 -23.29 -8.98 8.95
C GLU A 384 -23.35 -7.71 9.82
N GLU A 385 -22.24 -7.33 10.42
CA GLU A 385 -22.12 -6.21 11.36
C GLU A 385 -21.60 -4.91 10.69
N LEU A 386 -21.38 -4.92 9.36
CA LEU A 386 -20.91 -3.79 8.56
C LEU A 386 -22.07 -3.07 7.89
#